data_a96ec677bb271b86ee23847681c3b4e1
#
_entry.id   a96ec677bb271b86ee23847681c3b4e1
#
_cell.length_a   1.000
_cell.length_b   1.000
_cell.length_c   1.000
_cell.angle_alpha   90.00
_cell.angle_beta   90.00
_cell.angle_gamma   90.00
#
_symmetry.space_group_name_H-M   'P 1'
#
loop_
_entity.id
_entity.type
_entity.pdbx_description
1 polymer ?
#
loop_
_entity_poly.entity_id
_entity_poly.type
_entity_poly.pdbx_seq_one_letter_code
_entity_poly.pdbx_strand_id
1 'polypeptide(L)'
;MRRWAFTVGIDQYQFLQPLSYAQQDAQELRDFLVQEAGFAPEECLLLADASTPHWGQSTIPDRQTIQRWLDLLCHQYVQSGDLLWFFFSGYGVCHQGRDYLLPINGNPADLDGTAIPLDYVFQ
;
A
#
# COMPACT_ATOMS: atom_id res chain seq x y z
N MET A 1 -10.09 -15.00 14.61
CA MET A 1 -9.95 -13.81 13.76
C MET A 1 -8.48 -13.45 13.64
N ARG A 2 -8.00 -13.34 12.41
CA ARG A 2 -6.66 -12.81 12.14
C ARG A 2 -6.72 -11.32 11.87
N ARG A 3 -5.60 -10.66 12.11
CA ARG A 3 -5.46 -9.22 11.88
C ARG A 3 -4.32 -8.98 10.91
N TRP A 4 -4.67 -8.41 9.77
CA TRP A 4 -3.74 -8.14 8.69
C TRP A 4 -3.55 -6.65 8.54
N ALA A 5 -2.34 -6.23 8.17
CA ALA A 5 -2.05 -4.83 7.86
C ALA A 5 -1.35 -4.72 6.52
N PHE A 6 -1.81 -3.79 5.71
CA PHE A 6 -1.23 -3.46 4.42
C PHE A 6 -0.88 -1.98 4.45
N THR A 7 0.40 -1.67 4.63
CA THR A 7 0.87 -0.30 4.74
C THR A 7 1.75 0.06 3.55
N VAL A 8 1.48 1.22 2.96
CA VAL A 8 2.22 1.72 1.79
C VAL A 8 2.71 3.12 2.09
N GLY A 9 4.00 3.37 1.85
CA GLY A 9 4.58 4.69 1.96
C GLY A 9 5.55 4.96 0.83
N ILE A 10 5.30 6.00 0.03
CA ILE A 10 6.06 6.30 -1.17
C ILE A 10 6.57 7.73 -1.11
N ASP A 11 7.88 7.91 -1.13
CA ASP A 11 8.53 9.23 -1.21
C ASP A 11 9.06 9.52 -2.61
N GLN A 12 9.62 8.53 -3.30
CA GLN A 12 10.30 8.73 -4.58
C GLN A 12 9.38 8.33 -5.74
N TYR A 13 8.93 9.32 -6.48
CA TYR A 13 8.02 9.13 -7.63
C TYR A 13 8.76 9.37 -8.93
N GLN A 14 8.37 8.66 -9.99
CA GLN A 14 8.98 8.83 -11.31
C GLN A 14 8.56 10.13 -12.00
N PHE A 15 7.32 10.58 -11.73
CA PHE A 15 6.73 11.71 -12.46
C PHE A 15 6.29 12.86 -11.56
N LEU A 16 6.64 12.83 -10.28
CA LEU A 16 6.23 13.83 -9.30
C LEU A 16 7.39 14.20 -8.41
N GLN A 17 7.28 15.34 -7.75
CA GLN A 17 8.25 15.77 -6.75
C GLN A 17 8.31 14.75 -5.61
N PRO A 18 9.50 14.45 -5.08
CA PRO A 18 9.59 13.51 -3.96
C PRO A 18 8.96 14.07 -2.70
N LEU A 19 8.41 13.18 -1.88
CA LEU A 19 7.95 13.48 -0.54
C LEU A 19 9.08 13.17 0.46
N SER A 20 8.86 13.49 1.73
CA SER A 20 9.93 13.36 2.74
C SER A 20 9.61 12.38 3.86
N TYR A 21 8.34 12.13 4.15
CA TYR A 21 7.96 11.38 5.35
C TYR A 21 6.98 10.25 5.11
N ALA A 22 6.61 9.99 3.86
CA ALA A 22 5.59 8.98 3.56
C ALA A 22 6.06 7.57 3.92
N GLN A 23 7.28 7.23 3.56
CA GLN A 23 7.86 5.92 3.91
C GLN A 23 7.98 5.76 5.42
N GLN A 24 8.46 6.80 6.10
CA GLN A 24 8.59 6.79 7.55
C GLN A 24 7.24 6.61 8.23
N ASP A 25 6.20 7.30 7.76
CA ASP A 25 4.85 7.18 8.32
C ASP A 25 4.31 5.75 8.21
N ALA A 26 4.49 5.12 7.07
CA ALA A 26 4.03 3.75 6.87
C ALA A 26 4.80 2.77 7.76
N GLN A 27 6.11 2.95 7.87
CA GLN A 27 6.95 2.09 8.69
C GLN A 27 6.62 2.25 10.17
N GLU A 28 6.42 3.47 10.64
CA GLU A 28 6.07 3.72 12.04
C GLU A 28 4.72 3.11 12.40
N LEU A 29 3.74 3.19 11.50
CA LEU A 29 2.45 2.55 11.73
C LEU A 29 2.59 1.03 11.80
N ARG A 30 3.34 0.45 10.87
CA ARG A 30 3.58 -1.00 10.87
C ARG A 30 4.25 -1.43 12.17
N ASP A 31 5.27 -0.71 12.60
CA ASP A 31 5.99 -1.02 13.83
C ASP A 31 5.07 -0.90 15.06
N PHE A 32 4.21 0.11 15.09
CA PHE A 32 3.22 0.26 16.16
C PHE A 32 2.26 -0.93 16.20
N LEU A 33 1.76 -1.36 15.05
CA LEU A 33 0.82 -2.48 14.98
C LEU A 33 1.45 -3.77 15.50
N VAL A 34 2.72 -4.00 15.16
CA VAL A 34 3.44 -5.20 15.63
C VAL A 34 3.77 -5.11 17.11
N GLN A 35 4.31 -3.98 17.56
CA GLN A 35 4.89 -3.87 18.90
C GLN A 35 3.85 -3.55 19.96
N GLU A 36 2.83 -2.73 19.63
CA GLU A 36 1.87 -2.23 20.61
C GLU A 36 0.48 -2.82 20.46
N ALA A 37 0.05 -3.12 19.23
CA ALA A 37 -1.29 -3.61 18.96
C ALA A 37 -1.39 -5.13 18.83
N GLY A 38 -0.26 -5.83 18.90
CA GLY A 38 -0.23 -7.29 18.91
C GLY A 38 -0.42 -7.97 17.58
N PHE A 39 -0.19 -7.26 16.47
CA PHE A 39 -0.21 -7.88 15.13
C PHE A 39 1.03 -8.76 14.95
N ALA A 40 0.86 -9.89 14.30
CA ALA A 40 1.99 -10.74 13.94
C ALA A 40 2.81 -10.08 12.83
N PRO A 41 4.16 -10.04 12.94
CA PRO A 41 4.98 -9.37 11.91
C PRO A 41 4.76 -9.91 10.50
N GLU A 42 4.57 -11.21 10.34
CA GLU A 42 4.35 -11.84 9.04
C GLU A 42 2.99 -11.50 8.43
N GLU A 43 2.08 -10.92 9.23
CA GLU A 43 0.78 -10.46 8.77
C GLU A 43 0.73 -8.94 8.57
N CYS A 44 1.86 -8.27 8.76
CA CYS A 44 2.01 -6.83 8.55
C CYS A 44 2.90 -6.57 7.33
N LEU A 45 2.28 -6.19 6.23
CA LEU A 45 2.96 -5.95 4.97
C LEU A 45 3.33 -4.48 4.85
N LEU A 46 4.59 -4.20 4.54
CA LEU A 46 5.07 -2.84 4.28
C LEU A 46 5.58 -2.73 2.85
N LEU A 47 4.98 -1.87 2.07
CA LEU A 47 5.45 -1.50 0.74
C LEU A 47 5.97 -0.06 0.79
N ALA A 48 7.25 0.10 0.56
CA ALA A 48 7.91 1.41 0.61
C ALA A 48 9.09 1.43 -0.36
N ASP A 49 9.66 2.62 -0.57
CA ASP A 49 10.76 2.81 -1.53
C ASP A 49 11.94 1.87 -1.27
N ALA A 50 12.23 1.61 0.01
CA ALA A 50 13.36 0.79 0.41
C ALA A 50 12.96 -0.38 1.32
N SER A 51 11.73 -0.89 1.16
CA SER A 51 11.28 -2.02 1.98
C SER A 51 11.92 -3.32 1.54
N THR A 52 12.04 -4.26 2.50
CA THR A 52 12.56 -5.60 2.20
C THR A 52 11.46 -6.48 1.60
N PRO A 53 11.81 -7.48 0.79
CA PRO A 53 10.82 -8.42 0.29
C PRO A 53 10.05 -9.11 1.42
N HIS A 54 8.81 -9.47 1.14
CA HIS A 54 7.93 -10.15 2.09
C HIS A 54 7.54 -11.49 1.47
N TRP A 55 7.76 -12.58 2.20
CA TRP A 55 7.57 -13.95 1.70
C TRP A 55 8.31 -14.19 0.38
N GLY A 56 9.51 -13.61 0.25
CA GLY A 56 10.34 -13.75 -0.95
C GLY A 56 9.86 -12.98 -2.17
N GLN A 57 8.86 -12.11 -2.03
CA GLN A 57 8.31 -11.34 -3.14
C GLN A 57 8.54 -9.84 -2.94
N SER A 58 8.67 -9.11 -4.04
CA SER A 58 8.93 -7.68 -4.02
C SER A 58 7.86 -6.90 -3.27
N THR A 59 8.30 -5.89 -2.54
CA THR A 59 7.42 -4.92 -1.86
C THR A 59 7.64 -3.50 -2.37
N ILE A 60 8.32 -3.33 -3.50
CA ILE A 60 8.48 -2.00 -4.12
C ILE A 60 7.09 -1.56 -4.63
N PRO A 61 6.59 -0.38 -4.20
CA PRO A 61 5.19 -0.04 -4.42
C PRO A 61 4.89 0.55 -5.79
N ASP A 62 5.17 -0.19 -6.85
CA ASP A 62 4.66 0.13 -8.18
C ASP A 62 3.22 -0.40 -8.31
N ARG A 63 2.54 0.00 -9.40
CA ARG A 63 1.14 -0.36 -9.59
C ARG A 63 0.91 -1.86 -9.55
N GLN A 64 1.73 -2.61 -10.27
CA GLN A 64 1.56 -4.06 -10.38
C GLN A 64 1.77 -4.74 -9.03
N THR A 65 2.79 -4.33 -8.29
CA THR A 65 3.09 -4.90 -6.98
C THR A 65 1.98 -4.62 -5.97
N ILE A 66 1.47 -3.39 -5.92
CA ILE A 66 0.38 -3.04 -5.02
C ILE A 66 -0.87 -3.86 -5.36
N GLN A 67 -1.24 -3.93 -6.64
CA GLN A 67 -2.42 -4.68 -7.06
C GLN A 67 -2.27 -6.18 -6.77
N ARG A 68 -1.09 -6.73 -7.03
CA ARG A 68 -0.83 -8.15 -6.76
C ARG A 68 -0.98 -8.48 -5.29
N TRP A 69 -0.43 -7.65 -4.40
CA TRP A 69 -0.56 -7.89 -2.96
C TRP A 69 -1.99 -7.73 -2.48
N LEU A 70 -2.72 -6.73 -2.98
CA LEU A 70 -4.14 -6.57 -2.63
C LEU A 70 -4.95 -7.79 -3.04
N ASP A 71 -4.76 -8.26 -4.28
CA ASP A 71 -5.47 -9.44 -4.77
C ASP A 71 -5.11 -10.68 -3.95
N LEU A 72 -3.83 -10.86 -3.67
CA LEU A 72 -3.34 -12.01 -2.92
C LEU A 72 -3.93 -12.04 -1.50
N LEU A 73 -3.88 -10.91 -0.81
CA LEU A 73 -4.43 -10.83 0.55
C LEU A 73 -5.95 -11.01 0.55
N CYS A 74 -6.65 -10.30 -0.32
CA CYS A 74 -8.13 -10.31 -0.31
C CYS A 74 -8.72 -11.63 -0.78
N HIS A 75 -8.03 -12.35 -1.67
CA HIS A 75 -8.60 -13.58 -2.27
C HIS A 75 -8.02 -14.87 -1.71
N GLN A 76 -6.84 -14.83 -1.08
CA GLN A 76 -6.19 -16.06 -0.62
C GLN A 76 -5.94 -16.10 0.88
N TYR A 77 -5.65 -14.98 1.52
CA TYR A 77 -5.21 -14.98 2.93
C TYR A 77 -6.25 -14.45 3.90
N VAL A 78 -6.85 -13.29 3.60
CA VAL A 78 -7.84 -12.67 4.49
C VAL A 78 -9.16 -13.44 4.35
N GLN A 79 -9.68 -13.93 5.48
CA GLN A 79 -10.89 -14.72 5.51
C GLN A 79 -12.03 -13.94 6.16
N SER A 80 -13.24 -14.45 5.97
CA SER A 80 -14.43 -13.84 6.57
C SER A 80 -14.25 -13.74 8.09
N GLY A 81 -14.48 -12.54 8.61
CA GLY A 81 -14.29 -12.26 10.03
C GLY A 81 -12.91 -11.74 10.41
N ASP A 82 -11.95 -11.79 9.47
CA ASP A 82 -10.63 -11.19 9.70
C ASP A 82 -10.68 -9.68 9.56
N LEU A 83 -9.74 -9.00 10.23
CA LEU A 83 -9.56 -7.56 10.11
C LEU A 83 -8.42 -7.27 9.14
N LEU A 84 -8.64 -6.35 8.22
CA LEU A 84 -7.60 -5.85 7.33
C LEU A 84 -7.50 -4.34 7.47
N TRP A 85 -6.34 -3.87 7.91
CA TRP A 85 -6.00 -2.45 7.94
C TRP A 85 -5.28 -2.09 6.64
N PHE A 86 -5.76 -1.04 5.99
CA PHE A 86 -5.09 -0.49 4.81
C PHE A 86 -4.67 0.95 5.11
N PHE A 87 -3.39 1.25 4.92
CA PHE A 87 -2.83 2.58 5.11
C PHE A 87 -1.99 2.96 3.91
N PHE A 88 -2.20 4.16 3.41
CA PHE A 88 -1.42 4.69 2.28
C PHE A 88 -0.96 6.10 2.61
N SER A 89 0.36 6.35 2.51
CA SER A 89 0.95 7.66 2.62
C SER A 89 1.72 7.96 1.33
N GLY A 90 1.28 8.98 0.59
CA GLY A 90 1.82 9.35 -0.69
C GLY A 90 0.85 10.27 -1.41
N TYR A 91 1.00 10.38 -2.73
CA TYR A 91 0.11 11.23 -3.52
C TYR A 91 -1.22 10.56 -3.82
N GLY A 92 -2.29 11.31 -3.61
CA GLY A 92 -3.61 10.97 -4.09
C GLY A 92 -4.12 12.05 -5.03
N VAL A 93 -4.95 11.68 -5.97
CA VAL A 93 -5.53 12.61 -6.96
C VAL A 93 -7.02 12.35 -7.10
N CYS A 94 -7.81 13.43 -7.09
CA CYS A 94 -9.22 13.36 -7.47
C CYS A 94 -9.36 13.87 -8.90
N HIS A 95 -9.92 13.03 -9.79
CA HIS A 95 -10.08 13.36 -11.19
C HIS A 95 -11.42 12.86 -11.68
N GLN A 96 -12.23 13.77 -12.22
CA GLN A 96 -13.58 13.45 -12.75
C GLN A 96 -14.44 12.69 -11.73
N GLY A 97 -14.40 13.12 -10.47
CA GLY A 97 -15.19 12.53 -9.41
C GLY A 97 -14.68 11.21 -8.85
N ARG A 98 -13.53 10.74 -9.30
CA ARG A 98 -12.89 9.52 -8.77
C ARG A 98 -11.58 9.86 -8.06
N ASP A 99 -11.32 9.13 -6.98
CA ASP A 99 -10.08 9.24 -6.24
C ASP A 99 -9.11 8.14 -6.66
N TYR A 100 -7.85 8.52 -6.81
CA TYR A 100 -6.78 7.61 -7.22
C TYR A 100 -5.63 7.69 -6.24
N LEU A 101 -4.99 6.55 -5.98
CA LEU A 101 -3.70 6.47 -5.29
C LEU A 101 -2.61 6.35 -6.35
N LEU A 102 -1.52 7.09 -6.16
CA LEU A 102 -0.42 7.09 -7.13
C LEU A 102 0.71 6.19 -6.64
N PRO A 103 0.98 5.07 -7.34
CA PRO A 103 2.16 4.25 -7.05
C PRO A 103 3.43 4.96 -7.55
N ILE A 104 4.60 4.34 -7.34
CA ILE A 104 5.89 4.93 -7.76
C ILE A 104 5.86 5.34 -9.23
N ASN A 105 5.25 4.53 -10.08
CA ASN A 105 5.15 4.78 -11.51
C ASN A 105 3.85 5.48 -11.93
N GLY A 106 3.13 6.07 -10.96
CA GLY A 106 1.92 6.84 -11.25
C GLY A 106 2.22 8.09 -12.04
N ASN A 107 1.50 8.30 -13.13
CA ASN A 107 1.67 9.45 -14.01
C ASN A 107 0.36 10.25 -14.03
N PRO A 108 0.36 11.50 -13.53
CA PRO A 108 -0.85 12.33 -13.55
C PRO A 108 -1.43 12.57 -14.94
N ALA A 109 -0.61 12.44 -15.99
CA ALA A 109 -1.08 12.56 -17.36
C ALA A 109 -1.78 11.31 -17.90
N ASP A 110 -1.69 10.19 -17.17
CA ASP A 110 -2.32 8.91 -17.56
C ASP A 110 -2.79 8.17 -16.29
N LEU A 111 -3.80 8.70 -15.65
CA LEU A 111 -4.30 8.12 -14.39
C LEU A 111 -4.89 6.73 -14.60
N ASP A 112 -5.67 6.54 -15.66
CA ASP A 112 -6.32 5.24 -15.90
C ASP A 112 -5.32 4.13 -16.14
N GLY A 113 -4.18 4.43 -16.75
CA GLY A 113 -3.16 3.45 -17.06
C GLY A 113 -2.13 3.23 -15.96
N THR A 114 -1.97 4.16 -15.02
CA THR A 114 -0.85 4.12 -14.07
C THR A 114 -1.25 4.25 -12.60
N ALA A 115 -2.42 4.80 -12.30
CA ALA A 115 -2.88 5.00 -10.93
C ALA A 115 -3.82 3.88 -10.50
N ILE A 116 -4.05 3.79 -9.20
CA ILE A 116 -4.96 2.79 -8.61
C ILE A 116 -6.21 3.50 -8.15
N PRO A 117 -7.38 3.23 -8.75
CA PRO A 117 -8.63 3.81 -8.26
C PRO A 117 -8.88 3.35 -6.82
N LEU A 118 -9.34 4.28 -5.98
CA LEU A 118 -9.64 3.95 -4.59
C LEU A 118 -10.72 2.88 -4.49
N ASP A 119 -11.64 2.85 -5.44
CA ASP A 119 -12.68 1.82 -5.52
C ASP A 119 -12.08 0.40 -5.59
N TYR A 120 -10.92 0.24 -6.23
CA TYR A 120 -10.27 -1.05 -6.34
C TYR A 120 -9.88 -1.61 -4.96
N VAL A 121 -9.45 -0.74 -4.06
CA VAL A 121 -9.02 -1.13 -2.71
C VAL A 121 -10.19 -1.67 -1.89
N PHE A 122 -11.38 -1.12 -2.09
CA PHE A 122 -12.55 -1.42 -1.28
C PHE A 122 -13.56 -2.35 -1.95
N GLN A 123 -13.15 -3.07 -2.96
CA GLN A 123 -14.01 -4.07 -3.58
C GLN A 123 -14.18 -5.32 -2.72
#